data_4bdbbb9ca255cf7e64ccf475ee5c6647
#
_entry.id   4bdbbb9ca255cf7e64ccf475ee5c6647
#
_cell.length_a   1.000
_cell.length_b   1.000
_cell.length_c   1.000
_cell.angle_alpha   90.00
_cell.angle_beta   90.00
_cell.angle_gamma   90.00
#
_symmetry.space_group_name_H-M   'P 1'
#
loop_
_entity.id
_entity.type
_entity.pdbx_description
1 polymer ?
#
loop_
_entity_poly.entity_id
_entity_poly.type
_entity_poly.pdbx_seq_one_letter_code
_entity_poly.pdbx_strand_id
1 'polypeptide(L)'
;MDVQVGVEVDDKGQAMVWVAELPGCYARGRSVQEALDKVPLAVFEFCVWLQTHGEELDGPGALSLSPPETVRVASDLGQAESTALFAFDRLPPAGAAPLALRAAQYARADLLEMLPRLHPDMLNLRLEGANRSLVQTLDHLILTDVWYALRATTPDNLEMRTYLLSVLRDAILPLLAQAADAADLSVSQYRDPSYAEPDQEWTPFKALRRLVWHDRVHYRQLSRQNERLHAGGGPART
;
A
#
# COMPACT_ATOMS: atom_id res chain seq x y z
N MET A 1 -7.66 -4.36 28.75
CA MET A 1 -7.67 -3.45 27.60
C MET A 1 -9.02 -3.55 26.91
N ASP A 2 -9.73 -2.44 26.81
CA ASP A 2 -10.98 -2.38 26.05
C ASP A 2 -10.65 -1.87 24.67
N VAL A 3 -11.13 -2.57 23.62
CA VAL A 3 -10.84 -2.21 22.22
C VAL A 3 -12.11 -2.16 21.39
N GLN A 4 -12.13 -1.21 20.47
CA GLN A 4 -13.15 -1.13 19.43
C GLN A 4 -12.73 -2.00 18.25
N VAL A 5 -13.68 -2.73 17.68
CA VAL A 5 -13.40 -3.59 16.53
C VAL A 5 -14.34 -3.28 15.36
N GLY A 6 -13.77 -3.24 14.16
CA GLY A 6 -14.49 -3.20 12.91
C GLY A 6 -14.39 -4.54 12.19
N VAL A 7 -15.47 -5.03 11.64
CA VAL A 7 -15.55 -6.33 10.95
C VAL A 7 -15.97 -6.10 9.50
N GLU A 8 -15.11 -6.51 8.57
CA GLU A 8 -15.47 -6.65 7.16
C GLU A 8 -15.95 -8.06 6.89
N VAL A 9 -16.97 -8.19 6.06
CA VAL A 9 -17.49 -9.50 5.61
C VAL A 9 -17.71 -9.46 4.11
N ASP A 10 -17.10 -10.38 3.37
CA ASP A 10 -17.32 -10.51 1.93
C ASP A 10 -18.53 -11.39 1.60
N ASP A 11 -18.85 -11.50 0.31
CA ASP A 11 -19.97 -12.29 -0.18
C ASP A 11 -19.80 -13.82 0.02
N LYS A 12 -18.56 -14.26 0.28
CA LYS A 12 -18.23 -15.66 0.59
C LYS A 12 -18.36 -15.98 2.08
N GLY A 13 -18.66 -14.96 2.92
CA GLY A 13 -18.73 -15.05 4.36
C GLY A 13 -17.39 -15.02 5.07
N GLN A 14 -16.27 -14.78 4.34
CA GLN A 14 -14.97 -14.57 4.95
C GLN A 14 -14.98 -13.23 5.68
N ALA A 15 -14.25 -13.15 6.78
CA ALA A 15 -14.23 -11.95 7.60
C ALA A 15 -12.81 -11.50 7.95
N MET A 16 -12.67 -10.19 8.11
CA MET A 16 -11.47 -9.53 8.60
C MET A 16 -11.86 -8.57 9.72
N VAL A 17 -11.19 -8.66 10.86
CA VAL A 17 -11.45 -7.84 12.05
C VAL A 17 -10.26 -6.92 12.26
N TRP A 18 -10.55 -5.64 12.42
CA TRP A 18 -9.57 -4.58 12.71
C TRP A 18 -9.73 -4.06 14.13
N VAL A 19 -8.62 -3.75 14.77
CA VAL A 19 -8.57 -3.21 16.14
C VAL A 19 -8.23 -1.72 16.09
N ALA A 20 -9.16 -0.86 16.49
CA ALA A 20 -9.03 0.59 16.33
C ALA A 20 -7.87 1.20 17.14
N GLU A 21 -7.67 0.75 18.40
CA GLU A 21 -6.60 1.23 19.30
C GLU A 21 -5.22 0.76 18.90
N LEU A 22 -5.12 -0.28 18.06
CA LEU A 22 -3.89 -0.87 17.56
C LEU A 22 -3.87 -0.85 16.02
N PRO A 23 -3.63 0.32 15.39
CA PRO A 23 -3.70 0.49 13.95
C PRO A 23 -2.76 -0.48 13.20
N GLY A 24 -3.32 -1.31 12.33
CA GLY A 24 -2.62 -2.38 11.64
C GLY A 24 -2.78 -3.76 12.29
N CYS A 25 -3.28 -3.84 13.52
CA CYS A 25 -3.65 -5.11 14.12
C CYS A 25 -4.95 -5.64 13.51
N TYR A 26 -4.89 -6.87 12.98
CA TYR A 26 -6.05 -7.51 12.37
C TYR A 26 -6.07 -9.02 12.57
N ALA A 27 -7.24 -9.61 12.45
CA ALA A 27 -7.44 -11.05 12.41
C ALA A 27 -8.32 -11.44 11.22
N ARG A 28 -8.11 -12.62 10.65
CA ARG A 28 -8.89 -13.14 9.52
C ARG A 28 -9.48 -14.50 9.84
N GLY A 29 -10.69 -14.74 9.32
CA GLY A 29 -11.38 -16.01 9.45
C GLY A 29 -12.25 -16.32 8.23
N ARG A 30 -12.65 -17.57 8.11
CA ARG A 30 -13.65 -18.03 7.12
C ARG A 30 -15.07 -17.64 7.52
N SER A 31 -15.22 -17.12 8.73
CA SER A 31 -16.44 -16.55 9.27
C SER A 31 -16.13 -15.43 10.25
N VAL A 32 -17.13 -14.60 10.58
CA VAL A 32 -17.03 -13.55 11.59
C VAL A 32 -16.57 -14.11 12.92
N GLN A 33 -17.18 -15.21 13.37
CA GLN A 33 -16.84 -15.82 14.66
C GLN A 33 -15.38 -16.29 14.68
N GLU A 34 -14.93 -17.00 13.64
CA GLU A 34 -13.53 -17.45 13.55
C GLU A 34 -12.54 -16.27 13.56
N ALA A 35 -12.88 -15.17 12.91
CA ALA A 35 -12.04 -13.97 12.91
C ALA A 35 -12.00 -13.31 14.29
N LEU A 36 -13.16 -13.18 14.96
CA LEU A 36 -13.24 -12.63 16.31
C LEU A 36 -12.50 -13.48 17.34
N ASP A 37 -12.60 -14.80 17.26
CA ASP A 37 -11.91 -15.74 18.16
C ASP A 37 -10.37 -15.61 18.08
N LYS A 38 -9.85 -15.11 16.95
CA LYS A 38 -8.41 -14.89 16.73
C LYS A 38 -7.92 -13.53 17.21
N VAL A 39 -8.81 -12.56 17.48
CA VAL A 39 -8.42 -11.20 17.89
C VAL A 39 -7.52 -11.19 19.13
N PRO A 40 -7.79 -11.97 20.21
CA PRO A 40 -6.93 -11.95 21.38
C PRO A 40 -5.47 -12.31 21.07
N LEU A 41 -5.24 -13.32 20.23
CA LEU A 41 -3.89 -13.70 19.81
C LEU A 41 -3.26 -12.64 18.92
N ALA A 42 -3.99 -12.09 17.95
CA ALA A 42 -3.50 -11.02 17.08
C ALA A 42 -3.10 -9.77 17.89
N VAL A 43 -3.91 -9.37 18.87
CA VAL A 43 -3.60 -8.27 19.78
C VAL A 43 -2.32 -8.57 20.58
N PHE A 44 -2.21 -9.77 21.15
CA PHE A 44 -1.03 -10.16 21.90
C PHE A 44 0.24 -10.07 21.04
N GLU A 45 0.24 -10.70 19.86
CA GLU A 45 1.38 -10.69 18.94
C GLU A 45 1.74 -9.27 18.48
N PHE A 46 0.74 -8.45 18.20
CA PHE A 46 0.95 -7.07 17.78
C PHE A 46 1.52 -6.20 18.91
N CYS A 47 1.05 -6.37 20.15
CA CYS A 47 1.60 -5.67 21.32
C CYS A 47 3.05 -6.10 21.58
N VAL A 48 3.37 -7.40 21.49
CA VAL A 48 4.77 -7.88 21.61
C VAL A 48 5.65 -7.25 20.54
N TRP A 49 5.18 -7.20 19.28
CA TRP A 49 5.91 -6.54 18.20
C TRP A 49 6.14 -5.05 18.47
N LEU A 50 5.13 -4.30 18.92
CA LEU A 50 5.29 -2.88 19.29
C LEU A 50 6.29 -2.70 20.44
N GLN A 51 6.28 -3.58 21.42
CA GLN A 51 7.26 -3.55 22.54
C GLN A 51 8.70 -3.79 22.06
N THR A 52 8.92 -4.63 21.03
CA THR A 52 10.26 -4.78 20.45
C THR A 52 10.79 -3.50 19.81
N HIS A 53 9.88 -2.57 19.43
CA HIS A 53 10.20 -1.24 18.92
C HIS A 53 10.20 -0.14 19.99
N GLY A 54 10.11 -0.52 21.28
CA GLY A 54 10.19 0.41 22.39
C GLY A 54 8.88 1.10 22.78
N GLU A 55 7.74 0.64 22.25
CA GLU A 55 6.44 1.16 22.71
C GLU A 55 6.13 0.62 24.10
N GLU A 56 5.82 1.55 25.02
CA GLU A 56 5.33 1.21 26.36
C GLU A 56 3.82 0.95 26.28
N LEU A 57 3.45 -0.30 26.27
CA LEU A 57 2.07 -0.73 26.32
C LEU A 57 1.83 -1.43 27.65
N ASP A 58 0.76 -1.04 28.34
CA ASP A 58 0.25 -1.87 29.43
C ASP A 58 0.01 -3.27 28.88
N GLY A 59 0.67 -4.27 29.46
CA GLY A 59 0.57 -5.64 28.99
C GLY A 59 -0.90 -6.03 28.83
N PRO A 60 -1.25 -6.90 27.86
CA PRO A 60 -2.62 -7.27 27.61
C PRO A 60 -3.17 -8.00 28.85
N GLY A 61 -3.77 -7.23 29.74
CA GLY A 61 -4.69 -7.77 30.74
C GLY A 61 -5.89 -8.41 30.06
N ALA A 62 -6.99 -8.62 30.79
CA ALA A 62 -8.21 -9.12 30.15
C ALA A 62 -8.60 -8.20 28.97
N LEU A 63 -8.68 -8.79 27.78
CA LEU A 63 -9.13 -8.09 26.57
C LEU A 63 -10.66 -8.08 26.55
N SER A 64 -11.24 -6.92 26.38
CA SER A 64 -12.68 -6.72 26.19
C SER A 64 -12.92 -6.12 24.82
N LEU A 65 -13.75 -6.76 24.02
CA LEU A 65 -14.13 -6.26 22.70
C LEU A 65 -15.45 -5.51 22.81
N SER A 66 -15.51 -4.29 22.29
CA SER A 66 -16.78 -3.59 22.09
C SER A 66 -17.64 -4.34 21.05
N PRO A 67 -18.97 -4.14 21.06
CA PRO A 67 -19.81 -4.64 19.98
C PRO A 67 -19.25 -4.19 18.63
N PRO A 68 -19.03 -5.13 17.67
CA PRO A 68 -18.36 -4.81 16.42
C PRO A 68 -19.24 -3.98 15.49
N GLU A 69 -18.65 -2.95 14.87
CA GLU A 69 -19.20 -2.37 13.67
C GLU A 69 -18.96 -3.34 12.51
N THR A 70 -20.03 -3.77 11.81
CA THR A 70 -19.92 -4.74 10.72
C THR A 70 -20.26 -4.10 9.38
N VAL A 71 -19.35 -4.23 8.41
CA VAL A 71 -19.48 -3.71 7.05
C VAL A 71 -19.39 -4.86 6.05
N ARG A 72 -20.36 -4.95 5.12
CA ARG A 72 -20.27 -5.86 3.98
C ARG A 72 -19.48 -5.22 2.87
N VAL A 73 -18.54 -5.98 2.30
CA VAL A 73 -17.66 -5.52 1.22
C VAL A 73 -17.75 -6.45 0.01
N ALA A 74 -17.59 -5.88 -1.18
CA ALA A 74 -17.57 -6.63 -2.43
C ALA A 74 -16.15 -7.15 -2.77
N SER A 75 -15.12 -6.71 -2.04
CA SER A 75 -13.75 -7.14 -2.22
C SER A 75 -13.52 -8.57 -1.72
N ASP A 76 -12.51 -9.26 -2.26
CA ASP A 76 -12.15 -10.61 -1.84
C ASP A 76 -11.24 -10.58 -0.61
N LEU A 77 -11.83 -10.79 0.57
CA LEU A 77 -11.08 -10.82 1.83
C LEU A 77 -10.13 -12.03 1.91
N GLY A 78 -10.35 -13.07 1.10
CA GLY A 78 -9.41 -14.17 0.93
C GLY A 78 -8.08 -13.73 0.32
N GLN A 79 -8.11 -12.66 -0.49
CA GLN A 79 -6.93 -12.00 -1.05
C GLN A 79 -6.42 -10.83 -0.20
N ALA A 80 -6.97 -10.62 1.00
CA ALA A 80 -6.68 -9.50 1.89
C ALA A 80 -7.00 -8.11 1.30
N GLU A 81 -8.03 -8.02 0.45
CA GLU A 81 -8.50 -6.78 -0.14
C GLU A 81 -9.49 -6.08 0.80
N SER A 82 -8.97 -5.40 1.83
CA SER A 82 -9.79 -4.59 2.74
C SER A 82 -10.27 -3.31 2.08
N THR A 83 -11.56 -3.03 2.17
CA THR A 83 -12.18 -1.84 1.55
C THR A 83 -13.19 -1.14 2.45
N ALA A 84 -13.48 -1.65 3.64
CA ALA A 84 -14.40 -1.02 4.56
C ALA A 84 -13.86 0.33 5.08
N LEU A 85 -14.79 1.21 5.40
CA LEU A 85 -14.55 2.44 6.15
C LEU A 85 -15.39 2.37 7.42
N PHE A 86 -14.73 2.35 8.55
CA PHE A 86 -15.35 2.27 9.87
C PHE A 86 -15.51 3.65 10.51
N ALA A 87 -16.31 3.73 11.56
CA ALA A 87 -16.48 4.96 12.33
C ALA A 87 -15.15 5.44 12.94
N PHE A 88 -14.31 4.53 13.40
CA PHE A 88 -13.00 4.86 13.95
C PHE A 88 -11.98 5.36 12.91
N ASP A 89 -12.16 5.09 11.61
CA ASP A 89 -11.32 5.70 10.55
C ASP A 89 -11.61 7.20 10.42
N ARG A 90 -12.81 7.64 10.76
CA ARG A 90 -13.22 9.05 10.76
C ARG A 90 -12.90 9.75 12.07
N LEU A 91 -13.00 9.04 13.18
CA LEU A 91 -12.72 9.51 14.52
C LEU A 91 -11.88 8.48 15.27
N PRO A 92 -10.56 8.46 15.06
CA PRO A 92 -9.69 7.49 15.71
C PRO A 92 -9.71 7.59 17.23
N PRO A 93 -9.55 6.47 17.95
CA PRO A 93 -9.33 6.49 19.38
C PRO A 93 -8.14 7.38 19.78
N ALA A 94 -8.17 7.91 21.00
CA ALA A 94 -7.09 8.74 21.50
C ALA A 94 -5.74 7.99 21.44
N GLY A 95 -4.73 8.61 20.84
CA GLY A 95 -3.40 8.02 20.67
C GLY A 95 -3.25 7.07 19.47
N ALA A 96 -4.33 6.62 18.83
CA ALA A 96 -4.25 5.68 17.71
C ALA A 96 -3.54 6.28 16.48
N ALA A 97 -3.82 7.52 16.12
CA ALA A 97 -3.19 8.14 14.95
C ALA A 97 -1.66 8.35 15.11
N PRO A 98 -1.14 8.89 16.23
CA PRO A 98 0.30 8.92 16.49
C PRO A 98 0.94 7.53 16.52
N LEU A 99 0.27 6.53 17.08
CA LEU A 99 0.75 5.14 17.08
C LEU A 99 0.81 4.58 15.66
N ALA A 100 -0.21 4.85 14.83
CA ALA A 100 -0.24 4.42 13.42
C ALA A 100 0.98 4.93 12.63
N LEU A 101 1.36 6.20 12.83
CA LEU A 101 2.55 6.79 12.18
C LEU A 101 3.83 6.07 12.59
N ARG A 102 4.02 5.82 13.90
CA ARG A 102 5.20 5.10 14.39
C ARG A 102 5.21 3.64 13.94
N ALA A 103 4.08 2.95 14.05
CA ALA A 103 3.94 1.56 13.61
C ALA A 103 4.21 1.40 12.11
N ALA A 104 3.80 2.36 11.27
CA ALA A 104 4.14 2.35 9.84
C ALA A 104 5.65 2.47 9.60
N GLN A 105 6.36 3.28 10.42
CA GLN A 105 7.82 3.40 10.34
C GLN A 105 8.51 2.10 10.80
N TYR A 106 8.04 1.48 11.88
CA TYR A 106 8.58 0.22 12.38
C TYR A 106 8.40 -0.91 11.36
N ALA A 107 7.20 -1.07 10.83
CA ALA A 107 6.92 -2.08 9.80
C ALA A 107 7.79 -1.89 8.55
N ARG A 108 8.03 -0.64 8.13
CA ARG A 108 8.93 -0.34 7.01
C ARG A 108 10.39 -0.68 7.35
N ALA A 109 10.84 -0.36 8.57
CA ALA A 109 12.20 -0.68 9.01
C ALA A 109 12.44 -2.20 9.03
N ASP A 110 11.51 -2.97 9.59
CA ASP A 110 11.58 -4.44 9.61
C ASP A 110 11.63 -5.03 8.19
N LEU A 111 10.80 -4.49 7.30
CA LEU A 111 10.80 -4.90 5.89
C LEU A 111 12.17 -4.64 5.25
N LEU A 112 12.72 -3.43 5.40
CA LEU A 112 14.01 -3.05 4.81
C LEU A 112 15.18 -3.87 5.41
N GLU A 113 15.13 -4.21 6.71
CA GLU A 113 16.12 -5.08 7.34
C GLU A 113 16.06 -6.50 6.80
N MET A 114 14.90 -6.97 6.40
CA MET A 114 14.72 -8.31 5.85
C MET A 114 15.21 -8.43 4.40
N LEU A 115 15.11 -7.36 3.58
CA LEU A 115 15.42 -7.42 2.14
C LEU A 115 16.83 -7.95 1.81
N PRO A 116 17.92 -7.55 2.50
CA PRO A 116 19.26 -8.07 2.23
C PRO A 116 19.42 -9.57 2.47
N ARG A 117 18.48 -10.20 3.17
CA ARG A 117 18.46 -11.65 3.45
C ARG A 117 17.80 -12.46 2.33
N LEU A 118 17.14 -11.79 1.37
CA LEU A 118 16.53 -12.44 0.22
C LEU A 118 17.60 -12.92 -0.75
N HIS A 119 17.54 -14.20 -1.14
CA HIS A 119 18.46 -14.73 -2.13
C HIS A 119 18.06 -14.23 -3.52
N PRO A 120 19.00 -13.65 -4.32
CA PRO A 120 18.69 -13.09 -5.62
C PRO A 120 18.01 -14.07 -6.58
N ASP A 121 18.43 -15.34 -6.59
CA ASP A 121 17.86 -16.38 -7.45
C ASP A 121 16.41 -16.73 -7.10
N MET A 122 15.95 -16.36 -5.90
CA MET A 122 14.59 -16.62 -5.42
C MET A 122 13.61 -15.49 -5.77
N LEU A 123 14.09 -14.30 -6.18
CA LEU A 123 13.26 -13.11 -6.36
C LEU A 123 12.12 -13.32 -7.37
N ASN A 124 12.40 -14.03 -8.45
CA ASN A 124 11.42 -14.30 -9.50
C ASN A 124 10.59 -15.57 -9.26
N LEU A 125 10.93 -16.36 -8.24
CA LEU A 125 10.17 -17.58 -7.95
C LEU A 125 8.84 -17.24 -7.32
N ARG A 126 7.81 -17.92 -7.81
CA ARG A 126 6.47 -17.87 -7.25
C ARG A 126 6.23 -19.15 -6.48
N LEU A 127 5.98 -19.03 -5.19
CA LEU A 127 5.65 -20.16 -4.34
C LEU A 127 4.26 -20.69 -4.69
N GLU A 128 4.03 -21.98 -4.46
CA GLU A 128 2.71 -22.59 -4.61
C GLU A 128 1.68 -21.87 -3.74
N GLY A 129 0.54 -21.51 -4.32
CA GLY A 129 -0.52 -20.76 -3.63
C GLY A 129 -0.26 -19.26 -3.48
N ALA A 130 0.93 -18.75 -3.85
CA ALA A 130 1.18 -17.31 -3.84
C ALA A 130 0.67 -16.64 -5.12
N ASN A 131 0.07 -15.46 -4.99
CA ASN A 131 -0.41 -14.68 -6.13
C ASN A 131 0.74 -13.95 -6.86
N ARG A 132 1.83 -13.67 -6.15
CA ARG A 132 2.98 -12.89 -6.62
C ARG A 132 4.29 -13.58 -6.30
N SER A 133 5.33 -13.34 -7.11
CA SER A 133 6.72 -13.62 -6.72
C SER A 133 7.21 -12.58 -5.69
N LEU A 134 8.42 -12.78 -5.15
CA LEU A 134 9.00 -11.82 -4.20
C LEU A 134 9.18 -10.44 -4.86
N VAL A 135 9.75 -10.36 -6.06
CA VAL A 135 9.94 -9.09 -6.76
C VAL A 135 8.59 -8.41 -7.06
N GLN A 136 7.58 -9.16 -7.51
CA GLN A 136 6.25 -8.62 -7.74
C GLN A 136 5.58 -8.11 -6.46
N THR A 137 5.90 -8.71 -5.31
CA THR A 137 5.44 -8.23 -4.01
C THR A 137 6.10 -6.91 -3.64
N LEU A 138 7.41 -6.76 -3.91
CA LEU A 138 8.13 -5.50 -3.66
C LEU A 138 7.62 -4.38 -4.55
N ASP A 139 7.39 -4.64 -5.84
CA ASP A 139 6.81 -3.66 -6.76
C ASP A 139 5.41 -3.23 -6.32
N HIS A 140 4.59 -4.20 -5.89
CA HIS A 140 3.27 -3.89 -5.34
C HIS A 140 3.36 -2.97 -4.12
N LEU A 141 4.30 -3.19 -3.20
CA LEU A 141 4.51 -2.33 -2.03
C LEU A 141 4.88 -0.89 -2.43
N ILE A 142 5.80 -0.74 -3.40
CA ILE A 142 6.21 0.58 -3.92
C ILE A 142 5.02 1.34 -4.51
N LEU A 143 4.25 0.67 -5.37
CA LEU A 143 3.08 1.28 -6.02
C LEU A 143 1.98 1.61 -5.01
N THR A 144 1.81 0.77 -4.00
CA THR A 144 0.79 0.93 -2.97
C THR A 144 1.06 2.13 -2.06
N ASP A 145 2.32 2.45 -1.76
CA ASP A 145 2.67 3.66 -0.99
C ASP A 145 2.17 4.94 -1.70
N VAL A 146 2.43 5.04 -3.00
CA VAL A 146 1.95 6.18 -3.82
C VAL A 146 0.43 6.18 -3.90
N TRP A 147 -0.18 5.02 -4.06
CA TRP A 147 -1.62 4.86 -4.13
C TRP A 147 -2.32 5.33 -2.84
N TYR A 148 -1.79 4.98 -1.65
CA TYR A 148 -2.30 5.45 -0.37
C TYR A 148 -2.10 6.97 -0.19
N ALA A 149 -0.92 7.49 -0.52
CA ALA A 149 -0.65 8.92 -0.42
C ALA A 149 -1.64 9.75 -1.24
N LEU A 150 -1.97 9.31 -2.46
CA LEU A 150 -2.95 9.98 -3.32
C LEU A 150 -4.39 9.88 -2.80
N ARG A 151 -4.73 8.83 -2.05
CA ARG A 151 -6.07 8.65 -1.45
C ARG A 151 -6.24 9.35 -0.12
N ALA A 152 -5.16 9.58 0.59
CA ALA A 152 -5.17 10.32 1.84
C ALA A 152 -5.32 11.85 1.64
N THR A 153 -5.36 12.31 0.38
CA THR A 153 -5.47 13.73 0.04
C THR A 153 -6.68 14.00 -0.84
N THR A 154 -7.10 15.27 -0.90
CA THR A 154 -8.19 15.67 -1.80
C THR A 154 -7.76 15.54 -3.27
N PRO A 155 -8.70 15.25 -4.21
CA PRO A 155 -8.39 15.10 -5.63
C PRO A 155 -7.70 16.32 -6.28
N ASP A 156 -7.89 17.50 -5.72
CA ASP A 156 -7.34 18.78 -6.19
C ASP A 156 -6.05 19.21 -5.46
N ASN A 157 -5.52 18.39 -4.56
CA ASN A 157 -4.26 18.68 -3.87
C ASN A 157 -3.08 18.62 -4.86
N LEU A 158 -2.80 19.76 -5.50
CA LEU A 158 -1.72 19.92 -6.47
C LEU A 158 -0.34 19.88 -5.79
N GLU A 159 -0.23 20.38 -4.58
CA GLU A 159 1.04 20.41 -3.82
C GLU A 159 1.56 18.98 -3.58
N MET A 160 0.72 18.09 -3.08
CA MET A 160 1.09 16.69 -2.85
C MET A 160 1.51 16.00 -4.16
N ARG A 161 0.78 16.24 -5.26
CA ARG A 161 1.12 15.65 -6.56
C ARG A 161 2.44 16.17 -7.10
N THR A 162 2.69 17.48 -6.98
CA THR A 162 3.96 18.10 -7.36
C THR A 162 5.11 17.52 -6.55
N TYR A 163 4.94 17.40 -5.24
CA TYR A 163 5.93 16.79 -4.35
C TYR A 163 6.22 15.33 -4.77
N LEU A 164 5.21 14.49 -4.94
CA LEU A 164 5.40 13.09 -5.34
C LEU A 164 6.10 12.96 -6.70
N LEU A 165 5.71 13.79 -7.69
CA LEU A 165 6.37 13.80 -9.01
C LEU A 165 7.86 14.15 -8.89
N SER A 166 8.21 15.11 -8.04
CA SER A 166 9.60 15.52 -7.82
C SER A 166 10.40 14.42 -7.13
N VAL A 167 9.97 13.97 -5.93
CA VAL A 167 10.76 13.01 -5.13
C VAL A 167 10.91 11.67 -5.82
N LEU A 168 9.89 11.18 -6.51
CA LEU A 168 9.98 9.93 -7.26
C LEU A 168 10.97 10.05 -8.42
N ARG A 169 10.96 11.17 -9.14
CA ARG A 169 11.89 11.41 -10.23
C ARG A 169 13.33 11.52 -9.73
N ASP A 170 13.57 12.26 -8.65
CA ASP A 170 14.88 12.42 -8.04
C ASP A 170 15.44 11.09 -7.51
N ALA A 171 14.59 10.21 -7.00
CA ALA A 171 14.98 8.88 -6.56
C ALA A 171 15.30 7.92 -7.72
N ILE A 172 14.55 8.00 -8.83
CA ILE A 172 14.65 7.04 -9.95
C ILE A 172 15.80 7.37 -10.91
N LEU A 173 16.03 8.64 -11.20
CA LEU A 173 17.02 9.03 -12.22
C LEU A 173 18.43 8.51 -11.93
N PRO A 174 19.00 8.62 -10.71
CA PRO A 174 20.33 8.06 -10.42
C PRO A 174 20.42 6.56 -10.64
N LEU A 175 19.36 5.81 -10.28
CA LEU A 175 19.31 4.35 -10.47
C LEU A 175 19.30 3.98 -11.96
N LEU A 176 18.53 4.69 -12.78
CA LEU A 176 18.48 4.47 -14.21
C LEU A 176 19.78 4.89 -14.90
N ALA A 177 20.42 5.98 -14.46
CA ALA A 177 21.71 6.42 -14.95
C ALA A 177 22.78 5.33 -14.67
N GLN A 178 22.88 4.88 -13.43
CA GLN A 178 23.80 3.81 -13.06
C GLN A 178 23.57 2.52 -13.88
N ALA A 179 22.31 2.14 -14.07
CA ALA A 179 21.97 0.97 -14.87
C ALA A 179 22.28 1.17 -16.37
N ALA A 180 22.14 2.38 -16.89
CA ALA A 180 22.45 2.70 -18.30
C ALA A 180 23.95 2.68 -18.61
N ASP A 181 24.79 2.98 -17.60
CA ASP A 181 26.25 2.94 -17.73
C ASP A 181 26.83 1.54 -17.55
N ALA A 182 26.03 0.58 -17.09
CA ALA A 182 26.47 -0.81 -16.96
C ALA A 182 26.74 -1.46 -18.33
N ALA A 183 27.86 -2.17 -18.43
CA ALA A 183 28.30 -2.80 -19.69
C ALA A 183 27.35 -3.95 -20.13
N ASP A 184 26.65 -4.55 -19.20
CA ASP A 184 25.67 -5.62 -19.46
C ASP A 184 24.25 -5.04 -19.37
N LEU A 185 23.74 -4.57 -20.48
CA LEU A 185 22.36 -4.10 -20.64
C LEU A 185 21.42 -5.31 -20.76
N SER A 186 21.24 -6.03 -19.67
CA SER A 186 20.30 -7.13 -19.64
C SER A 186 18.88 -6.63 -19.93
N VAL A 187 18.24 -7.24 -20.91
CA VAL A 187 16.85 -6.96 -21.26
C VAL A 187 15.96 -7.50 -20.13
N SER A 188 15.27 -6.61 -19.42
CA SER A 188 14.28 -7.02 -18.46
C SER A 188 13.06 -7.61 -19.16
N GLN A 189 12.76 -8.87 -18.90
CA GLN A 189 11.53 -9.53 -19.32
C GLN A 189 10.46 -9.49 -18.21
N TYR A 190 10.63 -8.60 -17.24
CA TYR A 190 9.67 -8.45 -16.14
C TYR A 190 8.32 -8.05 -16.70
N ARG A 191 7.30 -8.82 -16.32
CA ARG A 191 5.89 -8.53 -16.57
C ARG A 191 5.19 -8.41 -15.23
N ASP A 192 4.56 -7.29 -14.99
CA ASP A 192 3.56 -7.21 -13.93
C ASP A 192 2.23 -7.81 -14.44
N PRO A 193 1.77 -8.94 -13.88
CA PRO A 193 0.52 -9.55 -14.31
C PRO A 193 -0.72 -8.68 -14.04
N SER A 194 -0.61 -7.62 -13.21
CA SER A 194 -1.68 -6.66 -12.96
C SER A 194 -1.87 -5.65 -14.08
N TYR A 195 -0.88 -5.51 -14.98
CA TYR A 195 -0.99 -4.64 -16.15
C TYR A 195 -1.11 -5.50 -17.41
N ALA A 196 -2.20 -5.33 -18.14
CA ALA A 196 -2.38 -5.93 -19.48
C ALA A 196 -1.49 -5.22 -20.50
N GLU A 197 -0.16 -5.32 -20.33
CA GLU A 197 0.80 -4.75 -21.26
C GLU A 197 1.22 -5.82 -22.28
N PRO A 198 1.39 -5.41 -23.55
CA PRO A 198 2.01 -6.30 -24.55
C PRO A 198 3.44 -6.60 -24.16
N ASP A 199 3.95 -7.76 -24.62
CA ASP A 199 5.34 -8.14 -24.45
C ASP A 199 6.27 -7.04 -24.94
N GLN A 200 7.06 -6.46 -24.06
CA GLN A 200 8.01 -5.42 -24.38
C GLN A 200 9.38 -5.76 -23.80
N GLU A 201 10.39 -5.65 -24.65
CA GLU A 201 11.77 -5.63 -24.18
C GLU A 201 12.11 -4.26 -23.61
N TRP A 202 12.76 -4.25 -22.46
CA TRP A 202 13.17 -3.04 -21.77
C TRP A 202 14.66 -3.02 -21.53
N THR A 203 15.25 -1.84 -21.77
CA THR A 203 16.61 -1.50 -21.33
C THR A 203 16.56 -0.23 -20.48
N PRO A 204 17.59 0.03 -19.67
CA PRO A 204 17.65 1.30 -18.91
C PRO A 204 17.56 2.53 -19.82
N PHE A 205 18.19 2.50 -20.98
CA PHE A 205 18.11 3.61 -21.94
C PHE A 205 16.68 3.75 -22.54
N LYS A 206 16.00 2.65 -22.84
CA LYS A 206 14.59 2.71 -23.26
C LYS A 206 13.72 3.34 -22.16
N ALA A 207 13.95 2.99 -20.89
CA ALA A 207 13.22 3.57 -19.76
C ALA A 207 13.46 5.08 -19.67
N LEU A 208 14.71 5.55 -19.71
CA LEU A 208 15.05 6.97 -19.73
C LEU A 208 14.39 7.71 -20.91
N ARG A 209 14.49 7.17 -22.12
CA ARG A 209 13.83 7.75 -23.30
C ARG A 209 12.32 7.84 -23.15
N ARG A 210 11.70 6.83 -22.56
CA ARG A 210 10.24 6.79 -22.34
C ARG A 210 9.82 7.80 -21.27
N LEU A 211 10.59 8.00 -20.20
CA LEU A 211 10.33 9.02 -19.19
C LEU A 211 10.31 10.42 -19.82
N VAL A 212 11.31 10.76 -20.62
CA VAL A 212 11.37 12.08 -21.31
C VAL A 212 10.18 12.27 -22.24
N TRP A 213 9.87 11.26 -23.05
CA TRP A 213 8.74 11.31 -23.99
C TRP A 213 7.42 11.49 -23.24
N HIS A 214 7.20 10.71 -22.17
CA HIS A 214 5.96 10.68 -21.39
C HIS A 214 5.67 12.05 -20.76
N ASP A 215 6.68 12.63 -20.09
CA ASP A 215 6.52 13.96 -19.48
C ASP A 215 6.20 15.04 -20.53
N ARG A 216 6.88 15.00 -21.69
CA ARG A 216 6.64 15.99 -22.77
C ARG A 216 5.26 15.86 -23.39
N VAL A 217 4.77 14.65 -23.55
CA VAL A 217 3.39 14.41 -24.05
C VAL A 217 2.37 14.98 -23.09
N HIS A 218 2.50 14.66 -21.79
CA HIS A 218 1.57 15.14 -20.78
C HIS A 218 1.71 16.63 -20.49
N TYR A 219 2.91 17.19 -20.56
CA TYR A 219 3.10 18.66 -20.52
C TYR A 219 2.25 19.35 -21.61
N ARG A 220 2.36 18.90 -22.85
CA ARG A 220 1.57 19.48 -23.96
C ARG A 220 0.05 19.30 -23.77
N GLN A 221 -0.34 18.15 -23.23
CA GLN A 221 -1.75 17.89 -22.94
C GLN A 221 -2.26 18.85 -21.86
N LEU A 222 -1.57 18.95 -20.75
CA LEU A 222 -1.93 19.82 -19.62
C LEU A 222 -1.92 21.30 -20.03
N SER A 223 -0.92 21.75 -20.80
CA SER A 223 -0.86 23.13 -21.32
C SER A 223 -2.10 23.47 -22.16
N ARG A 224 -2.48 22.58 -23.10
CA ARG A 224 -3.67 22.78 -23.93
C ARG A 224 -4.96 22.78 -23.11
N GLN A 225 -5.06 21.92 -22.11
CA GLN A 225 -6.24 21.89 -21.22
C GLN A 225 -6.32 23.20 -20.41
N ASN A 226 -5.21 23.66 -19.84
CA ASN A 226 -5.13 24.88 -19.09
C ASN A 226 -5.51 26.11 -19.96
N GLU A 227 -4.98 26.22 -21.19
CA GLU A 227 -5.30 27.28 -22.15
C GLU A 227 -6.82 27.30 -22.47
N ARG A 228 -7.43 26.14 -22.71
CA ARG A 228 -8.87 26.05 -22.98
C ARG A 228 -9.72 26.50 -21.80
N LEU A 229 -9.34 26.13 -20.57
CA LEU A 229 -10.04 26.55 -19.36
C LEU A 229 -9.97 28.07 -19.17
N HIS A 230 -8.81 28.71 -19.47
CA HIS A 230 -8.65 30.15 -19.38
C HIS A 230 -9.35 30.93 -20.51
N ALA A 231 -9.51 30.32 -21.69
CA ALA A 231 -10.25 30.92 -22.83
C ALA A 231 -11.77 30.86 -22.69
N GLY A 232 -12.32 30.47 -21.53
CA GLY A 232 -13.74 30.47 -21.25
C GLY A 232 -14.51 29.24 -21.78
N GLY A 233 -13.80 28.20 -22.20
CA GLY A 233 -14.37 26.89 -22.46
C GLY A 233 -14.64 26.17 -21.15
N GLY A 234 -15.83 26.30 -20.58
CA GLY A 234 -16.21 25.54 -19.39
C GLY A 234 -16.03 24.02 -19.60
N PRO A 235 -15.91 23.23 -18.53
CA PRO A 235 -15.71 21.80 -18.64
C PRO A 235 -16.86 21.17 -19.42
N ALA A 236 -16.55 20.35 -20.42
CA ALA A 236 -17.56 19.53 -21.07
C ALA A 236 -18.19 18.65 -19.97
N ARG A 237 -19.48 18.85 -19.70
CA ARG A 237 -20.24 18.01 -18.78
C ARG A 237 -20.35 16.62 -19.41
N THR A 238 -19.62 15.66 -18.87
CA THR A 238 -19.80 14.23 -19.13
C THR A 238 -20.83 13.67 -18.16
#